data_ac3b48ce6d58e6ab78f2dc8d316043a5
#
_entry.id   ac3b48ce6d58e6ab78f2dc8d316043a5
#
_cell.length_a   1.000
_cell.length_b   1.000
_cell.length_c   1.000
_cell.angle_alpha   90.00
_cell.angle_beta   90.00
_cell.angle_gamma   90.00
#
_symmetry.space_group_name_H-M   'P 1'
#
loop_
_entity.id
_entity.type
_entity.pdbx_description
1 polymer ?
#
loop_
_entity_poly.entity_id
_entity_poly.type
_entity_poly.pdbx_seq_one_letter_code
_entity_poly.pdbx_strand_id
1 'polypeptide(L)'
;YTSPEQVGLTNNFNNPVATANYYDNRNETYQVLTNFYAQLNLIPDKLNIRSSYSYDYSMIRGSEFTPTYYVGTNQKKEVTELTKKNTNYYKYIWDNVATYTDKWGKHSFTGMLGASMRQEQYRLLEGTATNVPEGEDVWKYIALGNKEGATVKDDGWKYRGLSYFTRLNYNYNDKYMLMFTFRADGSSKYNDKWGYFPSIGAAWVISQEPF
;
A
#
# COMPACT_ATOMS: atom_id res chain seq x y z
N TYR A 1 -12.00 -27.36 29.06
CA TYR A 1 -11.72 -25.94 29.33
C TYR A 1 -12.61 -25.45 30.46
N THR A 2 -12.05 -24.67 31.40
CA THR A 2 -12.80 -24.09 32.51
C THR A 2 -13.34 -22.73 32.06
N SER A 3 -14.66 -22.52 32.18
CA SER A 3 -15.23 -21.20 31.92
C SER A 3 -14.93 -20.21 33.07
N PRO A 4 -14.93 -18.89 32.84
CA PRO A 4 -14.82 -17.91 33.92
C PRO A 4 -15.88 -18.09 35.01
N GLU A 5 -17.09 -18.49 34.63
CA GLU A 5 -18.19 -18.76 35.56
C GLU A 5 -17.93 -19.92 36.50
N GLN A 6 -17.25 -21.01 36.01
CA GLN A 6 -16.89 -22.18 36.81
C GLN A 6 -15.86 -21.87 37.88
N VAL A 7 -15.10 -20.79 37.75
CA VAL A 7 -14.13 -20.32 38.76
C VAL A 7 -14.63 -19.09 39.53
N GLY A 8 -15.94 -18.82 39.46
CA GLY A 8 -16.58 -17.72 40.22
C GLY A 8 -16.32 -16.32 39.69
N LEU A 9 -15.84 -16.18 38.45
CA LEU A 9 -15.66 -14.89 37.84
C LEU A 9 -16.97 -14.49 37.12
N THR A 10 -17.54 -13.35 37.53
CA THR A 10 -18.83 -12.84 36.99
C THR A 10 -18.68 -11.95 35.74
N ASN A 11 -17.48 -11.77 35.23
CA ASN A 11 -17.21 -10.92 34.10
C ASN A 11 -17.20 -11.72 32.78
N ASN A 12 -17.62 -11.06 31.68
CA ASN A 12 -17.68 -11.61 30.32
C ASN A 12 -16.26 -11.81 29.68
N PHE A 13 -15.36 -12.45 30.40
CA PHE A 13 -14.03 -12.78 29.88
C PHE A 13 -14.08 -14.10 29.13
N ASN A 14 -13.60 -14.09 27.88
CA ASN A 14 -13.40 -15.31 27.11
C ASN A 14 -12.15 -16.03 27.59
N ASN A 15 -12.20 -17.36 27.61
CA ASN A 15 -11.01 -18.17 27.85
C ASN A 15 -10.09 -18.09 26.62
N PRO A 16 -8.87 -17.51 26.74
CA PRO A 16 -7.99 -17.30 25.59
C PRO A 16 -7.44 -18.63 25.02
N VAL A 17 -7.28 -19.66 25.85
CA VAL A 17 -6.84 -20.97 25.40
C VAL A 17 -7.90 -21.62 24.53
N ALA A 18 -9.18 -21.51 24.90
CA ALA A 18 -10.29 -21.99 24.09
C ALA A 18 -10.35 -21.24 22.75
N THR A 19 -10.21 -19.90 22.77
CA THR A 19 -10.16 -19.11 21.54
C THR A 19 -9.04 -19.58 20.62
N ALA A 20 -7.83 -19.79 21.15
CA ALA A 20 -6.69 -20.26 20.36
C ALA A 20 -6.89 -21.65 19.73
N ASN A 21 -7.65 -22.53 20.39
CA ASN A 21 -7.89 -23.90 19.92
C ASN A 21 -9.07 -24.01 18.94
N TYR A 22 -10.07 -23.13 19.03
CA TYR A 22 -11.28 -23.23 18.19
C TYR A 22 -11.27 -22.24 17.02
N TYR A 23 -10.34 -21.31 16.97
CA TYR A 23 -10.26 -20.31 15.91
C TYR A 23 -9.14 -20.65 14.93
N ASP A 24 -9.49 -21.22 13.78
CA ASP A 24 -8.55 -21.52 12.69
C ASP A 24 -8.59 -20.38 11.68
N ASN A 25 -7.57 -19.53 11.70
CA ASN A 25 -7.42 -18.41 10.78
C ASN A 25 -6.11 -18.54 10.01
N ARG A 26 -6.21 -18.66 8.69
CA ARG A 26 -5.07 -18.77 7.79
C ARG A 26 -5.11 -17.66 6.77
N ASN A 27 -4.00 -16.96 6.65
CA ASN A 27 -3.80 -15.96 5.61
C ASN A 27 -2.54 -16.29 4.83
N GLU A 28 -2.70 -16.46 3.52
CA GLU A 28 -1.60 -16.66 2.58
C GLU A 28 -1.44 -15.39 1.75
N THR A 29 -0.24 -14.81 1.77
CA THR A 29 0.07 -13.61 1.01
C THR A 29 1.05 -13.93 -0.10
N TYR A 30 0.66 -13.60 -1.32
CA TYR A 30 1.51 -13.67 -2.52
C TYR A 30 1.78 -12.25 -2.98
N GLN A 31 3.04 -11.88 -3.11
CA GLN A 31 3.43 -10.55 -3.56
C GLN A 31 4.46 -10.63 -4.68
N VAL A 32 4.24 -9.82 -5.70
CA VAL A 32 5.16 -9.64 -6.82
C VAL A 32 5.52 -8.16 -6.92
N LEU A 33 6.78 -7.84 -6.69
CA LEU A 33 7.37 -6.52 -6.82
C LEU A 33 8.29 -6.49 -8.03
N THR A 34 8.04 -5.58 -8.96
CA THR A 34 8.91 -5.40 -10.13
C THR A 34 9.25 -3.93 -10.32
N ASN A 35 10.46 -3.68 -10.77
CA ASN A 35 10.91 -2.35 -11.16
C ASN A 35 11.76 -2.47 -12.42
N PHE A 36 11.33 -1.81 -13.48
CA PHE A 36 12.05 -1.71 -14.75
C PHE A 36 12.39 -0.25 -14.99
N TYR A 37 13.58 0.02 -15.47
CA TYR A 37 13.94 1.34 -15.95
C TYR A 37 14.75 1.30 -17.22
N ALA A 38 14.62 2.36 -18.00
CA ALA A 38 15.47 2.67 -19.12
C ALA A 38 16.04 4.07 -18.96
N GLN A 39 17.29 4.25 -19.26
CA GLN A 39 17.96 5.54 -19.23
C GLN A 39 18.67 5.80 -20.54
N LEU A 40 18.46 6.96 -21.11
CA LEU A 40 19.10 7.43 -22.33
C LEU A 40 19.92 8.68 -22.01
N ASN A 41 21.19 8.67 -22.32
CA ASN A 41 22.07 9.84 -22.26
C ASN A 41 22.07 10.48 -23.65
N LEU A 42 21.17 11.44 -23.85
CA LEU A 42 21.00 12.11 -25.16
C LEU A 42 22.16 13.02 -25.47
N ILE A 43 22.72 13.69 -24.48
CA ILE A 43 23.95 14.47 -24.57
C ILE A 43 24.89 13.93 -23.48
N PRO A 44 26.03 13.33 -23.84
CA PRO A 44 26.99 12.83 -22.86
C PRO A 44 27.27 13.87 -21.78
N ASP A 45 27.23 13.45 -20.51
CA ASP A 45 27.48 14.25 -19.29
C ASP A 45 26.56 15.44 -19.07
N LYS A 46 25.59 15.73 -19.99
CA LYS A 46 24.70 16.89 -19.87
C LYS A 46 23.23 16.53 -19.78
N LEU A 47 22.70 15.73 -20.67
CA LEU A 47 21.26 15.47 -20.75
C LEU A 47 20.98 13.98 -20.67
N ASN A 48 20.31 13.55 -19.61
CA ASN A 48 19.77 12.20 -19.50
C ASN A 48 18.25 12.21 -19.34
N ILE A 49 17.61 11.19 -19.89
CA ILE A 49 16.19 10.91 -19.68
C ILE A 49 16.09 9.51 -19.08
N ARG A 50 15.40 9.40 -17.96
CA ARG A 50 15.12 8.13 -17.31
C ARG A 50 13.61 7.90 -17.22
N SER A 51 13.18 6.74 -17.70
CA SER A 51 11.82 6.24 -17.53
C SER A 51 11.86 5.01 -16.63
N SER A 52 11.10 4.99 -15.56
CA SER A 52 11.02 3.85 -14.63
C SER A 52 9.57 3.46 -14.39
N TYR A 53 9.32 2.16 -14.45
CA TYR A 53 8.00 1.57 -14.20
C TYR A 53 8.11 0.56 -13.06
N SER A 54 7.35 0.79 -12.00
CA SER A 54 7.25 -0.09 -10.84
C SER A 54 5.85 -0.67 -10.77
N TYR A 55 5.76 -1.97 -10.54
CA TYR A 55 4.52 -2.68 -10.34
C TYR A 55 4.59 -3.51 -9.06
N ASP A 56 3.57 -3.34 -8.20
CA ASP A 56 3.39 -4.08 -6.96
C ASP A 56 2.00 -4.73 -7.02
N TYR A 57 1.99 -6.04 -7.00
CA TYR A 57 0.79 -6.85 -6.91
C TYR A 57 0.84 -7.68 -5.64
N SER A 58 -0.18 -7.59 -4.81
CA SER A 58 -0.35 -8.41 -3.62
C SER A 58 -1.73 -9.06 -3.62
N MET A 59 -1.74 -10.38 -3.43
CA MET A 59 -2.95 -11.17 -3.25
C MET A 59 -2.91 -11.83 -1.88
N ILE A 60 -3.95 -11.61 -1.09
CA ILE A 60 -4.14 -12.21 0.23
C ILE A 60 -5.34 -13.15 0.15
N ARG A 61 -5.12 -14.43 0.40
CA ARG A 61 -6.16 -15.45 0.55
C ARG A 61 -6.35 -15.74 2.03
N GLY A 62 -7.52 -15.42 2.56
CA GLY A 62 -7.92 -15.69 3.93
C GLY A 62 -8.90 -16.86 3.98
N SER A 63 -8.74 -17.71 4.99
CA SER A 63 -9.69 -18.76 5.37
C SER A 63 -9.82 -18.74 6.89
N GLU A 64 -11.00 -18.43 7.37
CA GLU A 64 -11.34 -18.38 8.78
C GLU A 64 -12.45 -19.39 9.05
N PHE A 65 -12.17 -20.38 9.88
CA PHE A 65 -13.11 -21.42 10.26
C PHE A 65 -13.31 -21.46 11.76
N THR A 66 -14.55 -21.43 12.19
CA THR A 66 -14.93 -21.60 13.58
C THR A 66 -15.81 -22.84 13.71
N PRO A 67 -15.36 -23.91 14.41
CA PRO A 67 -16.17 -25.11 14.65
C PRO A 67 -17.27 -24.83 15.68
N THR A 68 -18.12 -25.81 15.89
CA THR A 68 -19.03 -25.81 17.04
C THR A 68 -18.24 -26.03 18.33
N TYR A 69 -18.52 -25.25 19.37
CA TYR A 69 -17.90 -25.43 20.68
C TYR A 69 -18.73 -24.84 21.81
N TYR A 70 -18.48 -25.32 23.02
CA TYR A 70 -19.07 -24.79 24.24
C TYR A 70 -17.99 -24.73 25.34
N VAL A 71 -17.72 -23.52 25.85
CA VAL A 71 -16.81 -23.27 26.97
C VAL A 71 -17.60 -22.71 28.16
N GLY A 72 -18.63 -21.97 27.92
CA GLY A 72 -19.52 -21.36 28.91
C GLY A 72 -20.64 -20.59 28.21
N THR A 73 -21.54 -20.01 29.00
CA THR A 73 -22.74 -19.32 28.49
C THR A 73 -22.41 -18.19 27.50
N ASN A 74 -21.30 -17.49 27.74
CA ASN A 74 -20.87 -16.33 26.95
C ASN A 74 -19.80 -16.68 25.89
N GLN A 75 -19.26 -17.91 25.91
CA GLN A 75 -18.26 -18.37 24.95
C GLN A 75 -18.66 -19.72 24.38
N LYS A 76 -19.52 -19.68 23.37
CA LYS A 76 -20.00 -20.86 22.63
C LYS A 76 -20.25 -20.51 21.17
N LYS A 77 -20.22 -21.49 20.31
CA LYS A 77 -20.66 -21.46 18.91
C LYS A 77 -21.53 -22.68 18.65
N GLU A 78 -22.78 -22.46 18.27
CA GLU A 78 -23.77 -23.55 18.09
C GLU A 78 -23.76 -24.13 16.67
N VAL A 79 -23.26 -23.35 15.72
CA VAL A 79 -23.12 -23.73 14.32
C VAL A 79 -21.73 -23.38 13.82
N THR A 80 -21.16 -24.18 12.96
CA THR A 80 -19.90 -23.88 12.30
C THR A 80 -20.02 -22.66 11.41
N GLU A 81 -18.94 -21.93 11.23
CA GLU A 81 -18.87 -20.78 10.35
C GLU A 81 -17.56 -20.80 9.56
N LEU A 82 -17.65 -20.59 8.28
CA LEU A 82 -16.52 -20.48 7.37
C LEU A 82 -16.59 -19.16 6.61
N THR A 83 -15.53 -18.36 6.72
CA THR A 83 -15.32 -17.19 5.89
C THR A 83 -14.12 -17.41 4.98
N LYS A 84 -14.31 -17.21 3.69
CA LYS A 84 -13.25 -17.20 2.68
C LYS A 84 -13.11 -15.79 2.12
N LYS A 85 -11.86 -15.34 2.03
CA LYS A 85 -11.55 -13.97 1.63
C LYS A 85 -10.47 -13.96 0.57
N ASN A 86 -10.68 -13.20 -0.50
CA ASN A 86 -9.69 -12.93 -1.53
C ASN A 86 -9.54 -11.43 -1.69
N THR A 87 -8.39 -10.92 -1.28
CA THR A 87 -8.05 -9.50 -1.34
C THR A 87 -6.92 -9.30 -2.33
N ASN A 88 -7.11 -8.39 -3.27
CA ASN A 88 -6.12 -8.07 -4.28
C ASN A 88 -5.77 -6.59 -4.22
N TYR A 89 -4.49 -6.28 -4.15
CA TYR A 89 -3.94 -4.94 -4.26
C TYR A 89 -3.11 -4.85 -5.53
N TYR A 90 -3.36 -3.80 -6.31
CA TYR A 90 -2.62 -3.49 -7.53
C TYR A 90 -2.10 -2.07 -7.40
N LYS A 91 -0.80 -1.89 -7.57
CA LYS A 91 -0.19 -0.58 -7.58
C LYS A 91 0.82 -0.51 -8.70
N TYR A 92 0.77 0.55 -9.49
CA TYR A 92 1.86 0.88 -10.39
C TYR A 92 2.23 2.35 -10.28
N ILE A 93 3.49 2.62 -10.54
CA ILE A 93 4.06 3.96 -10.65
C ILE A 93 4.90 3.98 -11.92
N TRP A 94 4.69 5.02 -12.72
CA TRP A 94 5.48 5.28 -13.92
C TRP A 94 6.05 6.68 -13.84
N ASP A 95 7.36 6.77 -13.62
CA ASP A 95 8.11 8.00 -13.50
C ASP A 95 8.93 8.23 -14.76
N ASN A 96 8.88 9.46 -15.26
CA ASN A 96 9.68 9.92 -16.39
C ASN A 96 10.39 11.20 -15.95
N VAL A 97 11.71 11.21 -16.02
CA VAL A 97 12.54 12.32 -15.55
C VAL A 97 13.59 12.66 -16.59
N ALA A 98 13.64 13.92 -16.96
CA ALA A 98 14.74 14.49 -17.75
C ALA A 98 15.62 15.36 -16.83
N THR A 99 16.92 15.18 -16.89
CA THR A 99 17.90 15.95 -16.11
C THR A 99 18.94 16.52 -17.06
N TYR A 100 19.12 17.84 -16.98
CA TYR A 100 20.17 18.57 -17.68
C TYR A 100 21.13 19.18 -16.70
N THR A 101 22.43 18.96 -16.90
CA THR A 101 23.52 19.53 -16.09
C THR A 101 24.54 20.17 -17.01
N ASP A 102 24.97 21.39 -16.69
CA ASP A 102 26.03 22.06 -17.41
C ASP A 102 26.88 22.94 -16.50
N LYS A 103 28.15 23.13 -16.89
CA LYS A 103 29.10 24.03 -16.21
C LYS A 103 29.80 24.89 -17.24
N TRP A 104 29.81 26.19 -16.99
CA TRP A 104 30.53 27.17 -17.80
C TRP A 104 31.22 28.22 -16.92
N GLY A 105 32.55 28.20 -16.91
CA GLY A 105 33.34 29.06 -16.04
C GLY A 105 33.01 28.82 -14.55
N LYS A 106 32.49 29.86 -13.89
CA LYS A 106 32.12 29.80 -12.47
C LYS A 106 30.67 29.41 -12.22
N HIS A 107 29.91 29.12 -13.28
CA HIS A 107 28.50 28.79 -13.22
C HIS A 107 28.29 27.28 -13.31
N SER A 108 27.47 26.73 -12.44
CA SER A 108 26.99 25.35 -12.49
C SER A 108 25.47 25.34 -12.43
N PHE A 109 24.83 24.65 -13.34
CA PHE A 109 23.37 24.54 -13.44
C PHE A 109 22.95 23.10 -13.53
N THR A 110 21.91 22.72 -12.77
CA THR A 110 21.22 21.44 -12.94
C THR A 110 19.72 21.69 -12.93
N GLY A 111 19.07 21.34 -14.04
CA GLY A 111 17.64 21.38 -14.21
C GLY A 111 17.06 19.98 -14.32
N MET A 112 15.96 19.73 -13.63
CA MET A 112 15.22 18.47 -13.68
C MET A 112 13.75 18.76 -13.96
N LEU A 113 13.16 18.02 -14.89
CA LEU A 113 11.74 18.02 -15.20
C LEU A 113 11.23 16.59 -15.14
N GLY A 114 10.11 16.37 -14.47
CA GLY A 114 9.56 15.03 -14.33
C GLY A 114 8.04 14.99 -14.37
N ALA A 115 7.54 13.82 -14.75
CA ALA A 115 6.14 13.44 -14.68
C ALA A 115 6.02 12.06 -14.04
N SER A 116 5.06 11.90 -13.14
CA SER A 116 4.79 10.65 -12.43
C SER A 116 3.31 10.29 -12.55
N MET A 117 3.02 9.08 -12.97
CA MET A 117 1.68 8.50 -12.96
C MET A 117 1.60 7.40 -11.93
N ARG A 118 0.55 7.41 -11.11
CA ARG A 118 0.30 6.39 -10.11
C ARG A 118 -1.13 5.88 -10.19
N GLN A 119 -1.31 4.56 -10.08
CA GLN A 119 -2.61 3.97 -9.84
C GLN A 119 -2.50 2.96 -8.71
N GLU A 120 -3.48 2.98 -7.82
CA GLU A 120 -3.68 1.99 -6.79
C GLU A 120 -5.12 1.46 -6.91
N GLN A 121 -5.27 0.16 -6.73
CA GLN A 121 -6.57 -0.50 -6.77
C GLN A 121 -6.61 -1.59 -5.71
N TYR A 122 -7.71 -1.62 -4.99
CA TYR A 122 -8.06 -2.65 -4.03
C TYR A 122 -9.31 -3.35 -4.51
N ARG A 123 -9.37 -4.67 -4.38
CA ARG A 123 -10.55 -5.49 -4.59
C ARG A 123 -10.64 -6.54 -3.51
N LEU A 124 -11.83 -6.71 -2.94
CA LEU A 124 -12.18 -7.69 -1.95
C LEU A 124 -13.36 -8.50 -2.44
N LEU A 125 -13.23 -9.83 -2.40
CA LEU A 125 -14.34 -10.75 -2.46
C LEU A 125 -14.29 -11.62 -1.20
N GLU A 126 -15.35 -11.58 -0.40
CA GLU A 126 -15.50 -12.34 0.83
C GLU A 126 -16.84 -13.08 0.81
N GLY A 127 -16.81 -14.34 1.20
CA GLY A 127 -18.00 -15.14 1.36
C GLY A 127 -17.99 -15.81 2.73
N THR A 128 -19.15 -15.84 3.40
CA THR A 128 -19.35 -16.51 4.67
C THR A 128 -20.53 -17.46 4.58
N ALA A 129 -20.39 -18.67 5.12
CA ALA A 129 -21.46 -19.64 5.24
C ALA A 129 -21.40 -20.32 6.62
N THR A 130 -22.56 -20.73 7.12
CA THR A 130 -22.75 -21.49 8.36
C THR A 130 -23.05 -22.95 8.08
N ASN A 131 -22.98 -23.82 9.09
CA ASN A 131 -23.19 -25.27 8.98
C ASN A 131 -22.29 -25.93 7.91
N VAL A 132 -21.06 -25.44 7.77
CA VAL A 132 -20.04 -26.09 6.95
C VAL A 132 -19.56 -27.34 7.69
N PRO A 133 -19.37 -28.49 7.02
CA PRO A 133 -18.88 -29.71 7.68
C PRO A 133 -17.56 -29.47 8.43
N GLU A 134 -17.46 -30.06 9.62
CA GLU A 134 -16.21 -30.12 10.38
C GLU A 134 -15.30 -31.22 9.82
N GLY A 135 -14.00 -31.12 10.11
CA GLY A 135 -13.01 -32.10 9.70
C GLY A 135 -11.84 -31.49 8.95
N GLU A 136 -11.31 -32.23 7.98
CA GLU A 136 -10.14 -31.81 7.21
C GLU A 136 -10.42 -30.60 6.31
N ASP A 137 -9.38 -29.87 5.96
CA ASP A 137 -9.48 -28.65 5.12
C ASP A 137 -10.13 -28.89 3.75
N VAL A 138 -10.05 -30.14 3.27
CA VAL A 138 -10.69 -30.59 2.02
C VAL A 138 -12.22 -30.45 2.03
N TRP A 139 -12.84 -30.34 3.21
CA TRP A 139 -14.30 -30.16 3.37
C TRP A 139 -14.71 -28.72 3.66
N LYS A 140 -13.74 -27.82 3.86
CA LYS A 140 -14.02 -26.42 4.19
C LYS A 140 -14.29 -25.58 2.93
N TYR A 141 -15.48 -25.80 2.33
CA TYR A 141 -15.99 -25.02 1.19
C TYR A 141 -17.30 -24.32 1.55
N ILE A 142 -17.42 -23.05 1.17
CA ILE A 142 -18.65 -22.25 1.38
C ILE A 142 -19.87 -22.94 0.75
N ALA A 143 -19.68 -23.59 -0.39
CA ALA A 143 -20.75 -24.30 -1.09
C ALA A 143 -21.36 -25.50 -0.32
N LEU A 144 -20.66 -26.02 0.70
CA LEU A 144 -21.12 -27.11 1.56
C LEU A 144 -21.89 -26.62 2.78
N GLY A 145 -21.91 -25.33 3.04
CA GLY A 145 -22.69 -24.72 4.12
C GLY A 145 -24.15 -24.47 3.71
N ASN A 146 -24.92 -23.95 4.65
CA ASN A 146 -26.30 -23.53 4.42
C ASN A 146 -26.35 -22.39 3.40
N LYS A 147 -27.21 -22.52 2.41
CA LYS A 147 -27.49 -21.47 1.43
C LYS A 147 -28.28 -20.32 2.04
N GLU A 148 -29.18 -20.63 2.98
CA GLU A 148 -29.89 -19.62 3.77
C GLU A 148 -28.94 -19.04 4.81
N GLY A 149 -28.74 -17.72 4.75
CA GLY A 149 -27.78 -17.02 5.63
C GLY A 149 -26.34 -16.94 5.12
N ALA A 150 -26.02 -17.55 3.97
CA ALA A 150 -24.75 -17.28 3.31
C ALA A 150 -24.69 -15.82 2.85
N THR A 151 -23.55 -15.17 3.13
CA THR A 151 -23.33 -13.78 2.75
C THR A 151 -22.16 -13.66 1.80
N VAL A 152 -22.26 -12.68 0.89
CA VAL A 152 -21.19 -12.31 -0.02
C VAL A 152 -20.94 -10.81 0.12
N LYS A 153 -19.68 -10.43 0.26
CA LYS A 153 -19.25 -9.06 0.23
C LYS A 153 -18.29 -8.87 -0.94
N ASP A 154 -18.63 -7.96 -1.84
CA ASP A 154 -17.78 -7.51 -2.94
C ASP A 154 -17.53 -6.02 -2.74
N ASP A 155 -16.27 -5.62 -2.59
CA ASP A 155 -15.87 -4.25 -2.29
C ASP A 155 -14.59 -3.90 -3.03
N GLY A 156 -14.41 -2.61 -3.30
CA GLY A 156 -13.21 -2.16 -3.97
C GLY A 156 -13.15 -0.67 -4.20
N TRP A 157 -11.94 -0.21 -4.42
CA TRP A 157 -11.68 1.18 -4.79
C TRP A 157 -10.52 1.26 -5.79
N LYS A 158 -10.51 2.36 -6.53
CA LYS A 158 -9.46 2.69 -7.49
C LYS A 158 -9.07 4.15 -7.32
N TYR A 159 -7.78 4.37 -7.18
CA TYR A 159 -7.17 5.68 -7.06
C TYR A 159 -6.18 5.92 -8.18
N ARG A 160 -6.14 7.16 -8.71
CA ARG A 160 -5.18 7.62 -9.71
C ARG A 160 -4.56 8.93 -9.28
N GLY A 161 -3.27 9.05 -9.48
CA GLY A 161 -2.50 10.27 -9.28
C GLY A 161 -1.67 10.59 -10.51
N LEU A 162 -1.52 11.88 -10.79
CA LEU A 162 -0.66 12.42 -11.82
C LEU A 162 0.11 13.60 -11.21
N SER A 163 1.41 13.59 -11.37
CA SER A 163 2.28 14.64 -10.82
C SER A 163 3.22 15.16 -11.89
N TYR A 164 3.41 16.47 -11.89
CA TYR A 164 4.46 17.15 -12.64
C TYR A 164 5.37 17.87 -11.66
N PHE A 165 6.67 17.77 -11.86
CA PHE A 165 7.62 18.40 -10.96
C PHE A 165 8.86 18.91 -11.70
N THR A 166 9.43 19.97 -11.17
CA THR A 166 10.69 20.53 -11.64
C THR A 166 11.56 20.92 -10.47
N ARG A 167 12.87 20.82 -10.68
CA ARG A 167 13.89 21.33 -9.77
C ARG A 167 14.97 22.02 -10.57
N LEU A 168 15.33 23.23 -10.16
CA LEU A 168 16.41 24.01 -10.72
C LEU A 168 17.40 24.29 -9.62
N ASN A 169 18.64 23.92 -9.82
CA ASN A 169 19.76 24.26 -8.94
C ASN A 169 20.75 25.10 -9.73
N TYR A 170 21.12 26.21 -9.16
CA TYR A 170 22.15 27.10 -9.72
C TYR A 170 23.20 27.37 -8.68
N ASN A 171 24.46 27.28 -9.06
CA ASN A 171 25.60 27.54 -8.21
C ASN A 171 26.58 28.47 -8.95
N TYR A 172 26.96 29.56 -8.29
CA TYR A 172 27.96 30.49 -8.77
C TYR A 172 29.21 30.46 -7.90
N ASN A 173 30.31 30.06 -8.52
CA ASN A 173 31.67 30.04 -7.93
C ASN A 173 31.76 29.23 -6.62
N ASP A 174 30.90 28.24 -6.45
CA ASP A 174 30.72 27.42 -5.24
C ASP A 174 30.43 28.24 -3.95
N LYS A 175 30.06 29.51 -4.11
CA LYS A 175 29.74 30.45 -3.03
C LYS A 175 28.26 30.74 -2.90
N TYR A 176 27.58 30.98 -3.99
CA TYR A 176 26.17 31.39 -4.02
C TYR A 176 25.35 30.31 -4.66
N MET A 177 24.41 29.76 -3.92
CA MET A 177 23.57 28.66 -4.40
C MET A 177 22.10 29.06 -4.34
N LEU A 178 21.36 28.78 -5.41
CA LEU A 178 19.93 28.97 -5.50
C LEU A 178 19.28 27.64 -5.91
N MET A 179 18.18 27.31 -5.25
CA MET A 179 17.35 26.15 -5.58
C MET A 179 15.90 26.60 -5.73
N PHE A 180 15.29 26.17 -6.79
CA PHE A 180 13.85 26.30 -6.98
C PHE A 180 13.24 24.92 -7.24
N THR A 181 12.13 24.62 -6.57
CA THR A 181 11.33 23.44 -6.85
C THR A 181 9.88 23.83 -7.04
N PHE A 182 9.23 23.17 -7.98
CA PHE A 182 7.79 23.26 -8.16
C PHE A 182 7.22 21.88 -8.40
N ARG A 183 6.09 21.60 -7.74
CA ARG A 183 5.36 20.36 -7.93
C ARG A 183 3.87 20.64 -8.06
N ALA A 184 3.24 20.01 -9.03
CA ALA A 184 1.80 19.97 -9.20
C ALA A 184 1.35 18.51 -9.07
N ASP A 185 0.51 18.22 -8.08
CA ASP A 185 -0.01 16.88 -7.80
C ASP A 185 -1.51 16.82 -8.06
N GLY A 186 -1.92 15.96 -8.99
CA GLY A 186 -3.29 15.63 -9.28
C GLY A 186 -3.72 14.34 -8.60
N SER A 187 -4.92 14.32 -8.02
CA SER A 187 -5.48 13.17 -7.32
C SER A 187 -6.95 12.96 -7.63
N SER A 188 -7.32 11.70 -7.91
CA SER A 188 -8.73 11.33 -8.12
C SER A 188 -9.54 11.23 -6.82
N LYS A 189 -8.92 11.41 -5.64
CA LYS A 189 -9.57 11.33 -4.32
C LYS A 189 -10.29 12.61 -3.93
N TYR A 190 -9.92 13.73 -4.53
CA TYR A 190 -10.40 15.06 -4.12
C TYR A 190 -11.26 15.71 -5.20
N ASN A 191 -12.18 16.58 -4.80
CA ASN A 191 -12.98 17.39 -5.71
C ASN A 191 -12.08 18.39 -6.44
N ASP A 192 -11.23 19.12 -5.71
CA ASP A 192 -10.16 19.95 -6.25
C ASP A 192 -8.97 19.03 -6.53
N LYS A 193 -8.85 18.63 -7.78
CA LYS A 193 -7.93 17.55 -8.16
C LYS A 193 -6.46 17.93 -8.09
N TRP A 194 -6.12 19.22 -8.11
CA TRP A 194 -4.75 19.70 -8.23
C TRP A 194 -4.29 20.49 -7.01
N GLY A 195 -3.14 20.13 -6.48
CA GLY A 195 -2.37 20.89 -5.50
C GLY A 195 -1.05 21.38 -6.11
N TYR A 196 -0.61 22.59 -5.73
CA TYR A 196 0.60 23.22 -6.23
C TYR A 196 1.54 23.56 -5.09
N PHE A 197 2.80 23.18 -5.22
CA PHE A 197 3.80 23.23 -4.14
C PHE A 197 5.10 23.86 -4.64
N PRO A 198 5.20 25.22 -4.71
CA PRO A 198 6.45 25.90 -4.96
C PRO A 198 7.35 25.93 -3.72
N SER A 199 8.66 25.87 -3.92
CA SER A 199 9.67 26.09 -2.88
C SER A 199 10.90 26.76 -3.47
N ILE A 200 11.53 27.65 -2.70
CA ILE A 200 12.77 28.34 -3.05
C ILE A 200 13.75 28.23 -1.87
N GLY A 201 15.00 28.03 -2.18
CA GLY A 201 16.10 28.01 -1.21
C GLY A 201 17.30 28.79 -1.75
N ALA A 202 18.03 29.44 -0.85
CA ALA A 202 19.30 30.11 -1.14
C ALA A 202 20.33 29.76 -0.08
N ALA A 203 21.59 29.64 -0.50
CA ALA A 203 22.71 29.43 0.40
C ALA A 203 23.93 30.32 -0.01
N TRP A 204 24.69 30.74 0.99
CA TRP A 204 25.90 31.50 0.80
C TRP A 204 27.02 30.91 1.66
N VAL A 205 28.17 30.63 1.04
CA VAL A 205 29.36 30.10 1.71
C VAL A 205 30.24 31.29 2.12
N ILE A 206 29.98 31.87 3.30
CA ILE A 206 30.62 33.06 3.82
C ILE A 206 32.13 32.87 3.97
N SER A 207 32.58 31.67 4.35
CA SER A 207 34.00 31.35 4.55
C SER A 207 34.88 31.46 3.28
N GLN A 208 34.25 31.59 2.11
CA GLN A 208 34.94 31.76 0.84
C GLN A 208 35.02 33.22 0.39
N GLU A 209 34.57 34.17 1.22
CA GLU A 209 34.75 35.60 0.97
C GLU A 209 36.15 36.08 1.38
N PRO A 210 36.68 37.12 0.70
CA PRO A 210 38.03 37.59 0.91
C PRO A 210 38.22 38.52 2.12
N PHE A 211 37.22 38.73 2.99
CA PHE A 211 37.29 39.54 4.19
C PHE A 211 37.65 38.77 5.46
#